data_4fabec7e469e92ecafe0f63634eb7b0e
#
_entry.id   4fabec7e469e92ecafe0f63634eb7b0e
#
_cell.length_a   1.000
_cell.length_b   1.000
_cell.length_c   1.000
_cell.angle_alpha   90.00
_cell.angle_beta   90.00
_cell.angle_gamma   90.00
#
_symmetry.space_group_name_H-M   'P 1'
#
loop_
_entity.id
_entity.type
_entity.pdbx_description
1 polymer ?
#
loop_
_entity_poly.entity_id
_entity_poly.type
_entity_poly.pdbx_seq_one_letter_code
_entity_poly.pdbx_strand_id
1 'polypeptide(L)'
;MEKTREPAIQVKNLYKIFRVGNEKVRALNGVDLTIYKGEFCAIVGTSGSGKSTMLNMLAGLEKPTKGEVIVAGEHLEKMNENQLVKFRREHVGFIFQSFNLLGTMNAIENVALPLTFRGVDKKTREAKAVEMLKLVGLPKHMKHRPNEMSGGQQQR
;
A
#
# COMPACT_ATOMS: atom_id res chain seq x y z
N MET A 1 -33.49 6.12 11.72
CA MET A 1 -32.17 6.36 12.33
C MET A 1 -31.13 6.09 11.25
N GLU A 2 -30.53 7.14 10.66
CA GLU A 2 -29.39 6.98 9.77
C GLU A 2 -28.25 6.32 10.57
N LYS A 3 -27.82 5.14 10.14
CA LYS A 3 -26.60 4.55 10.67
C LYS A 3 -25.46 5.52 10.34
N THR A 4 -24.93 6.20 11.34
CA THR A 4 -23.71 7.00 11.19
C THR A 4 -22.61 6.09 10.63
N ARG A 5 -22.29 6.28 9.35
CA ARG A 5 -21.22 5.51 8.69
C ARG A 5 -19.90 5.85 9.35
N GLU A 6 -19.18 4.84 9.82
CA GLU A 6 -17.88 5.03 10.45
C GLU A 6 -16.80 5.30 9.39
N PRO A 7 -16.06 6.43 9.47
CA PRO A 7 -14.99 6.72 8.54
C PRO A 7 -13.86 5.70 8.66
N ALA A 8 -13.44 5.11 7.54
CA ALA A 8 -12.23 4.30 7.45
C ALA A 8 -11.00 5.17 7.20
N ILE A 9 -11.17 6.22 6.38
CA ILE A 9 -10.12 7.18 6.01
C ILE A 9 -10.69 8.58 6.08
N GLN A 10 -9.95 9.51 6.70
CA GLN A 10 -10.21 10.94 6.65
C GLN A 10 -8.92 11.68 6.33
N VAL A 11 -9.02 12.57 5.36
CA VAL A 11 -7.95 13.48 4.96
C VAL A 11 -8.47 14.90 5.13
N LYS A 12 -7.70 15.77 5.82
CA LYS A 12 -8.10 17.14 6.07
C LYS A 12 -7.00 18.10 5.67
N ASN A 13 -7.35 19.00 4.74
CA ASN A 13 -6.48 20.09 4.28
C ASN A 13 -5.07 19.61 3.93
N LEU A 14 -4.99 18.53 3.15
CA LEU A 14 -3.75 17.80 2.87
C LEU A 14 -2.92 18.49 1.80
N TYR A 15 -1.67 18.77 2.14
CA TYR A 15 -0.66 19.32 1.23
C TYR A 15 0.53 18.38 1.12
N LYS A 16 1.03 18.23 -0.10
CA LYS A 16 2.34 17.65 -0.35
C LYS A 16 3.12 18.47 -1.35
N ILE A 17 4.29 18.91 -0.91
CA ILE A 17 5.23 19.72 -1.70
C ILE A 17 6.55 18.98 -1.75
N PHE A 18 6.99 18.63 -2.96
CA PHE A 18 8.32 18.10 -3.22
C PHE A 18 9.28 19.22 -3.59
N ARG A 19 10.54 19.06 -3.23
CA ARG A 19 11.63 19.90 -3.73
C ARG A 19 12.41 19.13 -4.79
N VAL A 20 12.45 19.68 -6.00
CA VAL A 20 13.19 19.11 -7.14
C VAL A 20 14.23 20.16 -7.56
N GLY A 21 15.47 19.99 -7.10
CA GLY A 21 16.47 21.06 -7.21
C GLY A 21 16.03 22.32 -6.48
N ASN A 22 15.95 23.44 -7.19
CA ASN A 22 15.51 24.74 -6.65
C ASN A 22 13.98 24.97 -6.74
N GLU A 23 13.25 24.05 -7.38
CA GLU A 23 11.81 24.21 -7.59
C GLU A 23 10.98 23.49 -6.53
N LYS A 24 9.78 24.04 -6.28
CA LYS A 24 8.76 23.43 -5.42
C LYS A 24 7.62 22.90 -6.27
N VAL A 25 7.45 21.60 -6.30
CA VAL A 25 6.34 20.93 -7.00
C VAL A 25 5.24 20.61 -5.98
N ARG A 26 4.07 21.21 -6.14
CA ARG A 26 2.88 20.94 -5.32
C ARG A 26 2.15 19.73 -5.90
N ALA A 27 2.35 18.56 -5.31
CA ALA A 27 1.66 17.34 -5.72
C ALA A 27 0.23 17.26 -5.18
N LEU A 28 0.00 17.77 -3.95
CA LEU A 28 -1.34 17.91 -3.36
C LEU A 28 -1.47 19.33 -2.78
N ASN A 29 -2.68 19.92 -2.91
CA ASN A 29 -2.92 21.31 -2.57
C ASN A 29 -4.27 21.49 -1.86
N GLY A 30 -4.31 21.23 -0.56
CA GLY A 30 -5.49 21.42 0.29
C GLY A 30 -6.60 20.41 0.00
N VAL A 31 -6.28 19.13 -0.07
CA VAL A 31 -7.26 18.07 -0.39
C VAL A 31 -7.97 17.61 0.88
N ASP A 32 -9.30 17.54 0.80
CA ASP A 32 -10.17 16.93 1.79
C ASP A 32 -10.84 15.70 1.20
N LEU A 33 -10.87 14.58 1.95
CA LEU A 33 -11.47 13.32 1.53
C LEU A 33 -11.95 12.54 2.74
N THR A 34 -13.12 11.92 2.64
CA THR A 34 -13.59 10.92 3.60
C THR A 34 -14.04 9.67 2.86
N ILE A 35 -13.55 8.50 3.28
CA ILE A 35 -13.96 7.19 2.78
C ILE A 35 -14.46 6.41 3.98
N TYR A 36 -15.64 5.79 3.84
CA TYR A 36 -16.28 5.04 4.91
C TYR A 36 -15.94 3.55 4.84
N LYS A 37 -16.11 2.83 5.95
CA LYS A 37 -15.89 1.38 5.99
C LYS A 37 -16.75 0.65 4.95
N GLY A 38 -16.14 -0.25 4.22
CA GLY A 38 -16.77 -1.06 3.18
C GLY A 38 -16.99 -0.35 1.83
N GLU A 39 -16.51 0.89 1.67
CA GLU A 39 -16.59 1.59 0.38
C GLU A 39 -15.53 1.10 -0.60
N PHE A 40 -15.92 1.01 -1.86
CA PHE A 40 -15.02 0.93 -3.00
C PHE A 40 -14.87 2.32 -3.61
N CYS A 41 -13.67 2.89 -3.52
CA CYS A 41 -13.38 4.25 -3.97
C CYS A 41 -12.34 4.23 -5.10
N ALA A 42 -12.54 5.03 -6.15
CA ALA A 42 -11.57 5.23 -7.22
C ALA A 42 -11.08 6.68 -7.23
N ILE A 43 -9.75 6.87 -7.22
CA ILE A 43 -9.10 8.17 -7.42
C ILE A 43 -8.72 8.28 -8.89
N VAL A 44 -9.40 9.16 -9.64
CA VAL A 44 -9.20 9.36 -11.07
C VAL A 44 -8.55 10.70 -11.37
N GLY A 45 -7.83 10.79 -12.48
CA GLY A 45 -7.17 12.02 -12.92
C GLY A 45 -6.05 11.76 -13.93
N THR A 46 -5.53 12.80 -14.57
CA THR A 46 -4.43 12.75 -15.54
C THR A 46 -3.11 12.31 -14.90
N SER A 47 -2.12 11.96 -15.71
CA SER A 47 -0.76 11.69 -15.20
C SER A 47 -0.22 12.94 -14.47
N GLY A 48 0.48 12.74 -13.35
CA GLY A 48 1.02 13.85 -12.55
C GLY A 48 0.01 14.55 -11.62
N SER A 49 -1.28 14.17 -11.59
CA SER A 49 -2.29 14.81 -10.73
C SER A 49 -2.22 14.46 -9.24
N GLY A 50 -1.19 13.75 -8.80
CA GLY A 50 -0.98 13.45 -7.36
C GLY A 50 -1.63 12.16 -6.85
N LYS A 51 -2.26 11.32 -7.70
CA LYS A 51 -2.95 10.08 -7.27
C LYS A 51 -2.05 9.13 -6.47
N SER A 52 -0.88 8.82 -7.02
CA SER A 52 0.09 7.93 -6.34
C SER A 52 0.62 8.56 -5.05
N THR A 53 0.82 9.88 -5.04
CA THR A 53 1.20 10.63 -3.84
C THR A 53 0.14 10.52 -2.75
N MET A 54 -1.15 10.66 -3.12
CA MET A 54 -2.26 10.45 -2.19
C MET A 54 -2.27 9.04 -1.63
N LEU A 55 -2.19 8.01 -2.49
CA LEU A 55 -2.17 6.60 -2.06
C LEU A 55 -1.00 6.30 -1.12
N ASN A 56 0.19 6.83 -1.41
CA ASN A 56 1.36 6.66 -0.54
C ASN A 56 1.15 7.26 0.85
N MET A 57 0.47 8.41 0.95
CA MET A 57 0.15 9.01 2.25
C MET A 57 -0.91 8.21 3.01
N LEU A 58 -1.97 7.76 2.33
CA LEU A 58 -3.00 6.92 2.93
C LEU A 58 -2.43 5.59 3.45
N ALA A 59 -1.39 5.08 2.81
CA ALA A 59 -0.67 3.89 3.25
C ALA A 59 0.40 4.17 4.32
N GLY A 60 0.65 5.42 4.70
CA GLY A 60 1.73 5.79 5.61
C GLY A 60 3.13 5.49 5.05
N LEU A 61 3.29 5.46 3.72
CA LEU A 61 4.58 5.34 3.03
C LEU A 61 5.26 6.68 2.88
N GLU A 62 4.49 7.77 2.97
CA GLU A 62 4.99 9.12 2.83
C GLU A 62 4.24 10.07 3.78
N LYS A 63 4.97 11.02 4.38
CA LYS A 63 4.38 12.02 5.27
C LYS A 63 3.90 13.25 4.50
N PRO A 64 2.77 13.85 4.93
CA PRO A 64 2.31 15.11 4.38
C PRO A 64 3.26 16.27 4.73
N THR A 65 3.24 17.32 3.89
CA THR A 65 3.88 18.59 4.22
C THR A 65 3.03 19.37 5.22
N LYS A 66 1.69 19.28 5.10
CA LYS A 66 0.71 19.90 6.01
C LYS A 66 -0.63 19.15 5.87
N GLY A 67 -1.46 19.24 6.90
CA GLY A 67 -2.77 18.62 6.97
C GLY A 67 -2.75 17.31 7.75
N GLU A 68 -3.89 16.64 7.79
CA GLU A 68 -4.11 15.43 8.60
C GLU A 68 -4.44 14.24 7.69
N VAL A 69 -3.91 13.07 8.03
CA VAL A 69 -4.23 11.78 7.41
C VAL A 69 -4.60 10.81 8.52
N ILE A 70 -5.89 10.51 8.63
CA ILE A 70 -6.44 9.64 9.66
C ILE A 70 -6.93 8.37 8.97
N VAL A 71 -6.39 7.21 9.33
CA VAL A 71 -6.77 5.90 8.79
C VAL A 71 -7.02 4.95 9.95
N ALA A 72 -8.17 4.27 9.93
CA ALA A 72 -8.63 3.41 11.03
C ALA A 72 -8.60 4.11 12.41
N GLY A 73 -8.85 5.41 12.46
CA GLY A 73 -8.80 6.24 13.67
C GLY A 73 -7.41 6.72 14.09
N GLU A 74 -6.36 6.30 13.38
CA GLU A 74 -4.96 6.61 13.69
C GLU A 74 -4.43 7.80 12.87
N HIS A 75 -3.79 8.76 13.51
CA HIS A 75 -3.20 9.95 12.91
C HIS A 75 -1.81 9.67 12.34
N LEU A 76 -1.72 9.36 11.05
CA LEU A 76 -0.46 8.93 10.42
C LEU A 76 0.60 10.05 10.37
N GLU A 77 0.18 11.31 10.25
CA GLU A 77 1.10 12.46 10.25
C GLU A 77 1.86 12.63 11.57
N LYS A 78 1.30 12.10 12.69
CA LYS A 78 1.90 12.17 14.03
C LYS A 78 2.80 10.99 14.36
N MET A 79 2.71 9.90 13.59
CA MET A 79 3.48 8.68 13.85
C MET A 79 4.95 8.83 13.48
N ASN A 80 5.84 8.21 14.25
CA ASN A 80 7.22 7.96 13.85
C ASN A 80 7.33 6.74 12.93
N GLU A 81 8.53 6.50 12.35
CA GLU A 81 8.72 5.40 11.39
C GLU A 81 8.40 4.01 11.97
N ASN A 82 8.76 3.75 13.21
CA ASN A 82 8.47 2.46 13.86
C ASN A 82 6.95 2.24 14.04
N GLN A 83 6.21 3.29 14.37
CA GLN A 83 4.76 3.26 14.47
C GLN A 83 4.11 3.06 13.10
N LEU A 84 4.60 3.75 12.05
CA LEU A 84 4.13 3.58 10.68
C LEU A 84 4.39 2.16 10.16
N VAL A 85 5.54 1.55 10.48
CA VAL A 85 5.83 0.14 10.14
C VAL A 85 4.80 -0.79 10.77
N LYS A 86 4.50 -0.61 12.07
CA LYS A 86 3.48 -1.40 12.76
C LYS A 86 2.09 -1.19 12.15
N PHE A 87 1.71 0.06 11.94
CA PHE A 87 0.44 0.44 11.31
C PHE A 87 0.25 -0.23 9.94
N ARG A 88 1.24 -0.10 9.03
CA ARG A 88 1.16 -0.73 7.70
C ARG A 88 0.98 -2.25 7.78
N ARG A 89 1.70 -2.90 8.68
CA ARG A 89 1.62 -4.34 8.87
C ARG A 89 0.24 -4.82 9.32
N GLU A 90 -0.49 -4.00 10.09
CA GLU A 90 -1.75 -4.37 10.71
C GLU A 90 -2.98 -3.90 9.90
N HIS A 91 -2.89 -2.75 9.22
CA HIS A 91 -4.05 -2.07 8.65
C HIS A 91 -4.00 -1.89 7.12
N VAL A 92 -2.85 -2.10 6.46
CA VAL A 92 -2.71 -1.77 5.03
C VAL A 92 -2.32 -2.98 4.20
N GLY A 93 -3.07 -3.21 3.11
CA GLY A 93 -2.64 -4.02 1.97
C GLY A 93 -2.35 -3.08 0.78
N PHE A 94 -1.13 -3.05 0.28
CA PHE A 94 -0.73 -2.17 -0.81
C PHE A 94 -0.27 -2.96 -2.03
N ILE A 95 -0.86 -2.67 -3.20
CA ILE A 95 -0.46 -3.26 -4.49
C ILE A 95 0.30 -2.19 -5.26
N PHE A 96 1.59 -2.43 -5.50
CA PHE A 96 2.46 -1.49 -6.21
C PHE A 96 2.31 -1.60 -7.73
N GLN A 97 2.36 -0.48 -8.41
CA GLN A 97 2.32 -0.42 -9.89
C GLN A 97 3.53 -1.12 -10.52
N SER A 98 4.69 -1.08 -9.90
CA SER A 98 5.94 -1.70 -10.35
C SER A 98 6.21 -3.07 -9.70
N PHE A 99 5.17 -3.73 -9.21
CA PHE A 99 5.16 -5.05 -8.57
C PHE A 99 6.02 -5.16 -7.28
N ASN A 100 7.15 -4.52 -7.20
CA ASN A 100 8.13 -4.52 -6.08
C ASN A 100 8.58 -5.93 -5.64
N LEU A 101 8.66 -6.85 -6.60
CA LEU A 101 9.14 -8.20 -6.36
C LEU A 101 10.67 -8.23 -6.23
N LEU A 102 11.17 -9.02 -5.29
CA LEU A 102 12.60 -9.25 -5.13
C LEU A 102 13.08 -10.26 -6.18
N GLY A 103 13.87 -9.81 -7.15
CA GLY A 103 14.34 -10.63 -8.28
C GLY A 103 15.24 -11.80 -7.87
N THR A 104 15.82 -11.76 -6.68
CA THR A 104 16.64 -12.85 -6.11
C THR A 104 15.81 -13.97 -5.51
N MET A 105 14.52 -13.75 -5.25
CA MET A 105 13.58 -14.68 -4.65
C MET A 105 12.64 -15.27 -5.69
N ASN A 106 12.22 -16.53 -5.51
CA ASN A 106 11.15 -17.14 -6.31
C ASN A 106 9.75 -16.65 -5.87
N ALA A 107 8.69 -17.09 -6.57
CA ALA A 107 7.32 -16.65 -6.30
C ALA A 107 6.86 -17.03 -4.87
N ILE A 108 7.14 -18.25 -4.38
CA ILE A 108 6.79 -18.63 -3.01
C ILE A 108 7.48 -17.72 -2.00
N GLU A 109 8.76 -17.46 -2.18
CA GLU A 109 9.56 -16.63 -1.25
C GLU A 109 9.07 -15.18 -1.24
N ASN A 110 8.74 -14.59 -2.41
CA ASN A 110 8.17 -13.25 -2.51
C ASN A 110 6.81 -13.16 -1.78
N VAL A 111 5.90 -14.12 -2.00
CA VAL A 111 4.57 -14.15 -1.36
C VAL A 111 4.67 -14.44 0.13
N ALA A 112 5.64 -15.24 0.56
CA ALA A 112 5.88 -15.56 1.97
C ALA A 112 6.58 -14.42 2.75
N LEU A 113 7.23 -13.47 2.07
CA LEU A 113 8.05 -12.43 2.68
C LEU A 113 7.34 -11.59 3.77
N PRO A 114 6.11 -11.11 3.57
CA PRO A 114 5.38 -10.37 4.61
C PRO A 114 5.14 -11.21 5.87
N LEU A 115 4.93 -12.51 5.73
CA LEU A 115 4.74 -13.42 6.86
C LEU A 115 6.06 -13.67 7.61
N THR A 116 7.20 -13.57 6.91
CA THR A 116 8.53 -13.63 7.54
C THR A 116 8.71 -12.46 8.52
N PHE A 117 8.34 -11.26 8.12
CA PHE A 117 8.39 -10.07 8.98
C PHE A 117 7.40 -10.11 10.15
N ARG A 118 6.37 -10.95 10.07
CA ARG A 118 5.43 -11.22 11.16
C ARG A 118 5.90 -12.32 12.10
N GLY A 119 7.09 -12.91 11.88
CA GLY A 119 7.64 -13.99 12.70
C GLY A 119 6.99 -15.36 12.48
N VAL A 120 6.23 -15.55 11.38
CA VAL A 120 5.62 -16.86 11.06
C VAL A 120 6.71 -17.84 10.65
N ASP A 121 6.68 -19.06 11.18
CA ASP A 121 7.62 -20.12 10.87
C ASP A 121 7.64 -20.47 9.37
N LYS A 122 8.78 -21.00 8.89
CA LYS A 122 9.02 -21.25 7.46
C LYS A 122 7.97 -22.17 6.84
N LYS A 123 7.64 -23.27 7.50
CA LYS A 123 6.69 -24.27 6.97
C LYS A 123 5.31 -23.69 6.78
N THR A 124 4.81 -22.94 7.77
CA THR A 124 3.50 -22.30 7.74
C THR A 124 3.42 -21.20 6.69
N ARG A 125 4.43 -20.31 6.61
CA ARG A 125 4.40 -19.21 5.63
C ARG A 125 4.51 -19.69 4.18
N GLU A 126 5.33 -20.72 3.91
CA GLU A 126 5.44 -21.33 2.58
C GLU A 126 4.14 -22.06 2.17
N ALA A 127 3.51 -22.78 3.08
CA ALA A 127 2.21 -23.41 2.83
C ALA A 127 1.14 -22.39 2.46
N LYS A 128 1.05 -21.27 3.18
CA LYS A 128 0.14 -20.16 2.86
C LYS A 128 0.47 -19.50 1.53
N ALA A 129 1.75 -19.30 1.22
CA ALA A 129 2.17 -18.75 -0.08
C ALA A 129 1.77 -19.66 -1.25
N VAL A 130 1.94 -20.98 -1.10
CA VAL A 130 1.50 -21.96 -2.10
C VAL A 130 -0.02 -21.91 -2.32
N GLU A 131 -0.80 -21.78 -1.25
CA GLU A 131 -2.25 -21.63 -1.33
C GLU A 131 -2.65 -20.36 -2.12
N MET A 132 -2.05 -19.21 -1.78
CA MET A 132 -2.32 -17.95 -2.47
C MET A 132 -1.94 -18.01 -3.95
N LEU A 133 -0.78 -18.60 -4.29
CA LEU A 133 -0.35 -18.76 -5.68
C LEU A 133 -1.31 -19.67 -6.49
N LYS A 134 -1.90 -20.68 -5.86
CA LYS A 134 -2.95 -21.50 -6.49
C LYS A 134 -4.21 -20.69 -6.76
N LEU A 135 -4.66 -19.88 -5.77
CA LEU A 135 -5.86 -19.02 -5.90
C LEU A 135 -5.75 -18.02 -7.06
N VAL A 136 -4.56 -17.44 -7.26
CA VAL A 136 -4.34 -16.51 -8.39
C VAL A 136 -3.94 -17.21 -9.70
N GLY A 137 -4.03 -18.53 -9.78
CA GLY A 137 -3.81 -19.31 -11.01
C GLY A 137 -2.33 -19.46 -11.41
N LEU A 138 -1.41 -19.48 -10.43
CA LEU A 138 0.05 -19.62 -10.66
C LEU A 138 0.65 -20.94 -10.12
N PRO A 139 -0.04 -22.10 -10.11
CA PRO A 139 0.49 -23.33 -9.51
C PRO A 139 1.75 -23.85 -10.20
N LYS A 140 1.94 -23.55 -11.49
CA LYS A 140 3.12 -23.99 -12.26
C LYS A 140 4.32 -23.04 -12.15
N HIS A 141 4.13 -21.83 -11.56
CA HIS A 141 5.15 -20.77 -11.52
C HIS A 141 5.73 -20.53 -10.13
N MET A 142 5.43 -21.40 -9.17
CA MET A 142 5.79 -21.22 -7.74
C MET A 142 7.30 -21.10 -7.50
N LYS A 143 8.11 -21.76 -8.30
CA LYS A 143 9.58 -21.73 -8.20
C LYS A 143 10.23 -20.76 -9.18
N HIS A 144 9.47 -20.10 -10.05
CA HIS A 144 10.00 -19.11 -10.97
C HIS A 144 10.37 -17.81 -10.24
N ARG A 145 11.42 -17.17 -10.71
CA ARG A 145 11.82 -15.83 -10.31
C ARG A 145 11.07 -14.78 -11.13
N PRO A 146 10.99 -13.53 -10.69
CA PRO A 146 10.28 -12.48 -11.42
C PRO A 146 10.72 -12.34 -12.90
N ASN A 147 12.01 -12.44 -13.19
CA ASN A 147 12.52 -12.37 -14.56
C ASN A 147 12.14 -13.55 -15.47
N GLU A 148 11.62 -14.64 -14.90
CA GLU A 148 11.12 -15.83 -15.62
C GLU A 148 9.59 -15.80 -15.77
N MET A 149 8.94 -14.71 -15.33
CA MET A 149 7.49 -14.53 -15.32
C MET A 149 7.06 -13.38 -16.23
N SER A 150 5.93 -13.55 -16.92
CA SER A 150 5.34 -12.45 -17.68
C SER A 150 4.83 -11.33 -16.76
N GLY A 151 4.67 -10.10 -17.28
CA GLY A 151 4.15 -8.97 -16.48
C GLY A 151 2.80 -9.27 -15.82
N GLY A 152 1.87 -9.93 -16.53
CA GLY A 152 0.58 -10.35 -15.94
C GLY A 152 0.70 -11.45 -14.89
N GLN A 153 1.74 -12.29 -14.94
CA GLN A 153 2.04 -13.26 -13.89
C GLN A 153 2.67 -12.59 -12.66
N GLN A 154 3.54 -11.60 -12.87
CA GLN A 154 4.13 -10.81 -11.78
C GLN A 154 3.09 -9.94 -11.06
N GLN A 155 2.09 -9.44 -11.78
CA GLN A 155 1.02 -8.61 -11.22
C GLN A 155 0.07 -9.41 -10.31
N ARG A 156 -0.17 -10.66 -10.60
CA ARG A 156 -0.96 -11.58 -9.78
C ARG A 156 -0.22 -12.03 -8.53
#